data_ac916ed064adca5969cc8f7ddb429ad4
#
_entry.id   ac916ed064adca5969cc8f7ddb429ad4
#
_cell.length_a   1.000
_cell.length_b   1.000
_cell.length_c   1.000
_cell.angle_alpha   90.00
_cell.angle_beta   90.00
_cell.angle_gamma   90.00
#
_symmetry.space_group_name_H-M   'P 1'
#
loop_
_entity.id
_entity.type
_entity.pdbx_description
1 polymer ?
#
loop_
_entity_poly.entity_id
_entity_poly.type
_entity_poly.pdbx_seq_one_letter_code
_entity_poly.pdbx_strand_id
1 'polypeptide(L)'
;EVFDIETTGFSPVNNRIIEIGAVKVSGGEIVDRFSTFVNPDVPIPFEIEKLTSIRDEDVMDSPQIDVILPQFLQFCEGCIMVAHNASFDMSFIMENCRRLGYPQEFTYVDTVGISRVLLKNQSKHTLDAVAKTLGISLENHHRAVDDAECTAHIFVKFIKMLEEQDLSLIHI
;
A
#
# COMPACT_ATOMS: atom_id res chain seq x y z
N GLU A 1 -3.66 9.29 -1.52
CA GLU A 1 -3.19 8.48 -0.40
C GLU A 1 -2.48 7.23 -0.90
N VAL A 2 -1.34 6.91 -0.31
CA VAL A 2 -0.55 5.73 -0.65
C VAL A 2 -0.57 4.77 0.53
N PHE A 3 -0.89 3.52 0.29
CA PHE A 3 -1.04 2.55 1.38
C PHE A 3 -0.45 1.20 1.04
N ASP A 4 -0.21 0.42 2.09
CA ASP A 4 0.24 -0.96 2.03
C ASP A 4 -0.39 -1.73 3.17
N ILE A 5 -0.64 -3.01 2.98
CA ILE A 5 -1.16 -3.90 4.01
C ILE A 5 -0.28 -5.14 4.14
N GLU A 6 -0.29 -5.73 5.33
CA GLU A 6 0.21 -7.07 5.57
C GLU A 6 -0.96 -7.97 5.96
N THR A 7 -0.91 -9.23 5.53
CA THR A 7 -2.03 -10.17 5.65
C THR A 7 -1.56 -11.54 6.09
N THR A 8 -2.49 -12.37 6.54
CA THR A 8 -2.18 -13.76 6.90
C THR A 8 -2.01 -14.69 5.70
N GLY A 9 -2.26 -14.20 4.50
CA GLY A 9 -2.14 -14.97 3.26
C GLY A 9 -2.66 -14.19 2.06
N PHE A 10 -2.94 -14.87 0.96
CA PHE A 10 -3.19 -14.22 -0.34
C PHE A 10 -4.66 -14.14 -0.74
N SER A 11 -5.56 -14.80 0.00
CA SER A 11 -6.99 -14.82 -0.33
C SER A 11 -7.74 -13.78 0.51
N PRO A 12 -8.36 -12.76 -0.10
CA PRO A 12 -9.12 -11.75 0.66
C PRO A 12 -10.34 -12.32 1.37
N VAL A 13 -10.88 -13.47 0.90
CA VAL A 13 -12.00 -14.15 1.53
C VAL A 13 -11.55 -15.00 2.72
N ASN A 14 -10.42 -15.71 2.59
CA ASN A 14 -9.96 -16.69 3.58
C ASN A 14 -8.90 -16.16 4.53
N ASN A 15 -8.23 -15.08 4.17
CA ASN A 15 -7.15 -14.51 4.97
C ASN A 15 -7.53 -13.14 5.51
N ARG A 16 -6.73 -12.64 6.44
CA ARG A 16 -7.05 -11.45 7.21
C ARG A 16 -5.91 -10.44 7.22
N ILE A 17 -6.25 -9.17 7.33
CA ILE A 17 -5.29 -8.07 7.46
C ILE A 17 -4.68 -8.12 8.86
N ILE A 18 -3.37 -7.92 8.94
CA ILE A 18 -2.62 -7.85 10.21
C ILE A 18 -1.90 -6.51 10.41
N GLU A 19 -1.71 -5.74 9.36
CA GLU A 19 -1.15 -4.38 9.46
C GLU A 19 -1.68 -3.52 8.32
N ILE A 20 -1.94 -2.25 8.61
CA ILE A 20 -2.25 -1.22 7.60
C ILE A 20 -1.29 -0.06 7.82
N GLY A 21 -0.61 0.35 6.75
CA GLY A 21 0.21 1.56 6.73
C GLY A 21 -0.19 2.44 5.56
N ALA A 22 -0.32 3.73 5.81
CA ALA A 22 -0.71 4.68 4.79
C ALA A 22 -0.09 6.05 5.01
N VAL A 23 0.12 6.78 3.93
CA VAL A 23 0.59 8.16 3.97
C VAL A 23 -0.25 8.99 3.01
N LYS A 24 -0.52 10.24 3.38
CA LYS A 24 -1.12 11.23 2.48
C LYS A 24 -0.03 12.06 1.83
N VAL A 25 -0.16 12.27 0.53
CA VAL A 25 0.74 13.09 -0.25
C VAL A 25 -0.02 14.30 -0.76
N SER A 26 0.56 15.49 -0.58
CA SER A 26 0.03 16.74 -1.12
C SER A 26 1.20 17.63 -1.54
N GLY A 27 1.14 18.16 -2.76
CA GLY A 27 2.23 18.99 -3.29
C GLY A 27 3.57 18.26 -3.40
N GLY A 28 3.55 16.95 -3.60
CA GLY A 28 4.76 16.14 -3.71
C GLY A 28 5.38 15.73 -2.38
N GLU A 29 4.75 16.05 -1.25
CA GLU A 29 5.28 15.75 0.09
C GLU A 29 4.28 14.97 0.93
N ILE A 30 4.80 14.17 1.87
CA ILE A 30 3.98 13.42 2.83
C ILE A 30 3.52 14.38 3.91
N VAL A 31 2.20 14.49 4.08
CA VAL A 31 1.57 15.44 5.02
C VAL A 31 0.86 14.76 6.18
N ASP A 32 0.57 13.46 6.10
CA ASP A 32 -0.07 12.72 7.19
C ASP A 32 0.26 11.23 7.07
N ARG A 33 0.14 10.50 8.18
CA ARG A 33 0.46 9.07 8.28
C ARG A 33 -0.62 8.33 9.07
N PHE A 34 -0.86 7.08 8.69
CA PHE A 34 -1.71 6.13 9.40
C PHE A 34 -0.94 4.82 9.51
N SER A 35 -0.81 4.29 10.71
CA SER A 35 -0.08 3.02 10.93
C SER A 35 -0.70 2.28 12.11
N THR A 36 -1.12 1.02 11.87
CA THR A 36 -1.68 0.20 12.94
C THR A 36 -1.52 -1.28 12.64
N PHE A 37 -1.25 -2.07 13.67
CA PHE A 37 -1.51 -3.49 13.63
C PHE A 37 -3.01 -3.75 13.72
N VAL A 38 -3.43 -4.89 13.20
CA VAL A 38 -4.80 -5.37 13.27
C VAL A 38 -4.77 -6.79 13.83
N ASN A 39 -5.56 -7.05 14.87
CA ASN A 39 -5.68 -8.40 15.42
C ASN A 39 -6.54 -9.23 14.46
N PRO A 40 -5.98 -10.28 13.82
CA PRO A 40 -6.73 -11.07 12.84
C PRO A 40 -7.67 -12.08 13.49
N ASP A 41 -7.57 -12.29 14.82
CA ASP A 41 -8.33 -13.28 15.58
C ASP A 41 -8.10 -14.72 15.07
N VAL A 42 -6.97 -14.95 14.43
CA VAL A 42 -6.49 -16.27 14.00
C VAL A 42 -4.97 -16.28 14.12
N PRO A 43 -4.34 -17.45 14.26
CA PRO A 43 -2.88 -17.53 14.27
C PRO A 43 -2.27 -17.00 12.95
N ILE A 44 -1.15 -16.32 13.06
CA ILE A 44 -0.36 -15.90 11.89
C ILE A 44 0.43 -17.12 11.41
N PRO A 45 0.29 -17.52 10.13
CA PRO A 45 1.09 -18.63 9.59
C PRO A 45 2.60 -18.34 9.70
N PHE A 46 3.36 -19.39 9.96
CA PHE A 46 4.82 -19.28 10.12
C PHE A 46 5.49 -18.61 8.92
N GLU A 47 5.05 -18.91 7.71
CA GLU A 47 5.61 -18.34 6.48
C GLU A 47 5.37 -16.83 6.40
N ILE A 48 4.23 -16.37 6.91
CA ILE A 48 3.92 -14.93 6.97
C ILE A 48 4.74 -14.25 8.05
N GLU A 49 4.89 -14.86 9.23
CA GLU A 49 5.77 -14.36 10.28
C GLU A 49 7.20 -14.22 9.76
N LYS A 50 7.69 -15.22 9.05
CA LYS A 50 9.02 -15.22 8.45
C LYS A 50 9.17 -14.09 7.43
N LEU A 51 8.15 -13.83 6.62
CA LEU A 51 8.16 -12.79 5.59
C LEU A 51 8.07 -11.38 6.18
N THR A 52 7.16 -11.17 7.12
CA THR A 52 6.80 -9.83 7.64
C THR A 52 7.46 -9.50 8.96
N SER A 53 7.97 -10.48 9.68
CA SER A 53 8.44 -10.40 11.07
C SER A 53 7.33 -10.03 12.08
N ILE A 54 6.07 -10.08 11.66
CA ILE A 54 4.92 -9.84 12.53
C ILE A 54 4.52 -11.17 13.19
N ARG A 55 4.49 -11.18 14.52
CA ARG A 55 4.16 -12.35 15.34
C ARG A 55 2.80 -12.19 15.99
N ASP A 56 2.22 -13.31 16.44
CA ASP A 56 0.92 -13.28 17.15
C ASP A 56 0.95 -12.30 18.33
N GLU A 57 2.03 -12.25 19.07
CA GLU A 57 2.19 -11.33 20.20
C GLU A 57 2.18 -9.86 19.83
N ASP A 58 2.57 -9.53 18.58
CA ASP A 58 2.59 -8.14 18.12
C ASP A 58 1.18 -7.60 17.84
N VAL A 59 0.23 -8.46 17.52
CA VAL A 59 -1.12 -8.07 17.09
C VAL A 59 -2.21 -8.41 18.11
N MET A 60 -1.90 -9.22 19.12
CA MET A 60 -2.92 -9.76 20.04
C MET A 60 -3.63 -8.67 20.86
N ASP A 61 -2.97 -7.57 21.15
CA ASP A 61 -3.55 -6.45 21.90
C ASP A 61 -4.09 -5.33 21.00
N SER A 62 -4.03 -5.53 19.68
CA SER A 62 -4.53 -4.56 18.72
C SER A 62 -6.03 -4.75 18.46
N PRO A 63 -6.75 -3.68 18.08
CA PRO A 63 -8.13 -3.81 17.66
C PRO A 63 -8.28 -4.70 16.41
N GLN A 64 -9.45 -5.28 16.24
CA GLN A 64 -9.80 -6.04 15.05
C GLN A 64 -10.25 -5.11 13.92
N ILE A 65 -10.44 -5.67 12.74
CA ILE A 65 -10.72 -4.91 11.52
C ILE A 65 -12.03 -4.12 11.59
N ASP A 66 -13.02 -4.59 12.35
CA ASP A 66 -14.29 -3.86 12.53
C ASP A 66 -14.11 -2.49 13.20
N VAL A 67 -13.09 -2.34 14.04
CA VAL A 67 -12.72 -1.06 14.66
C VAL A 67 -11.80 -0.24 13.75
N ILE A 68 -10.83 -0.89 13.12
CA ILE A 68 -9.78 -0.22 12.33
C ILE A 68 -10.31 0.28 10.98
N LEU A 69 -11.15 -0.50 10.30
CA LEU A 69 -11.60 -0.15 8.96
C LEU A 69 -12.28 1.21 8.87
N PRO A 70 -13.24 1.57 9.75
CA PRO A 70 -13.83 2.91 9.69
C PRO A 70 -12.81 4.03 9.90
N GLN A 71 -11.80 3.81 10.75
CA GLN A 71 -10.72 4.79 10.94
C GLN A 71 -9.89 4.95 9.67
N PHE A 72 -9.54 3.87 9.02
CA PHE A 72 -8.82 3.87 7.76
C PHE A 72 -9.64 4.55 6.66
N LEU A 73 -10.92 4.23 6.53
CA LEU A 73 -11.81 4.84 5.53
C LEU A 73 -11.94 6.35 5.75
N GLN A 74 -11.99 6.79 6.99
CA GLN A 74 -11.98 8.22 7.30
C GLN A 74 -10.68 8.88 6.87
N PHE A 75 -9.55 8.23 7.11
CA PHE A 75 -8.24 8.70 6.65
C PHE A 75 -8.19 8.82 5.12
N CYS A 76 -8.84 7.89 4.40
CA CYS A 76 -8.87 7.84 2.94
C CYS A 76 -9.88 8.81 2.29
N GLU A 77 -10.74 9.44 3.07
CA GLU A 77 -11.87 10.22 2.53
C GLU A 77 -11.39 11.30 1.56
N GLY A 78 -11.99 11.31 0.35
CA GLY A 78 -11.66 12.27 -0.69
C GLY A 78 -10.32 12.03 -1.39
N CYS A 79 -9.66 10.92 -1.13
CA CYS A 79 -8.35 10.62 -1.70
C CYS A 79 -8.44 9.58 -2.82
N ILE A 80 -7.55 9.69 -3.80
CA ILE A 80 -7.25 8.59 -4.73
C ILE A 80 -6.30 7.64 -4.00
N MET A 81 -6.60 6.35 -4.06
CA MET A 81 -5.80 5.31 -3.44
C MET A 81 -4.64 4.92 -4.36
N VAL A 82 -3.45 4.76 -3.82
CA VAL A 82 -2.27 4.33 -4.55
C VAL A 82 -1.61 3.19 -3.78
N ALA A 83 -1.24 2.14 -4.48
CA ALA A 83 -0.49 1.04 -3.88
C ALA A 83 0.41 0.37 -4.92
N HIS A 84 1.41 -0.35 -4.45
CA HIS A 84 2.30 -1.14 -5.29
C HIS A 84 1.75 -2.56 -5.39
N ASN A 85 1.26 -2.96 -6.56
CA ASN A 85 0.43 -4.14 -6.79
C ASN A 85 -0.96 -3.95 -6.16
N ALA A 86 -1.61 -2.86 -6.54
CA ALA A 86 -2.80 -2.32 -5.88
C ALA A 86 -4.00 -3.29 -5.87
N SER A 87 -4.16 -4.16 -6.86
CA SER A 87 -5.26 -5.10 -6.90
C SER A 87 -5.27 -6.04 -5.69
N PHE A 88 -4.09 -6.40 -5.20
CA PHE A 88 -3.96 -7.24 -4.00
C PHE A 88 -4.49 -6.49 -2.76
N ASP A 89 -3.93 -5.33 -2.46
CA ASP A 89 -4.29 -4.55 -1.28
C ASP A 89 -5.76 -4.12 -1.31
N MET A 90 -6.21 -3.65 -2.48
CA MET A 90 -7.60 -3.23 -2.66
C MET A 90 -8.59 -4.38 -2.50
N SER A 91 -8.23 -5.60 -2.91
CA SER A 91 -9.10 -6.76 -2.76
C SER A 91 -9.42 -7.05 -1.29
N PHE A 92 -8.45 -6.90 -0.40
CA PHE A 92 -8.65 -7.06 1.05
C PHE A 92 -9.49 -5.92 1.63
N ILE A 93 -9.22 -4.68 1.25
CA ILE A 93 -10.00 -3.52 1.72
C ILE A 93 -11.45 -3.64 1.26
N MET A 94 -11.69 -3.94 -0.01
CA MET A 94 -13.04 -4.06 -0.57
C MET A 94 -13.82 -5.22 0.05
N GLU A 95 -13.17 -6.37 0.28
CA GLU A 95 -13.82 -7.53 0.90
C GLU A 95 -14.23 -7.22 2.34
N ASN A 96 -13.39 -6.52 3.11
CA ASN A 96 -13.73 -6.11 4.46
C ASN A 96 -14.84 -5.05 4.48
N CYS A 97 -14.85 -4.11 3.53
CA CYS A 97 -15.96 -3.17 3.36
C CYS A 97 -17.27 -3.90 3.07
N ARG A 98 -17.26 -4.88 2.18
CA ARG A 98 -18.44 -5.69 1.86
C ARG A 98 -18.97 -6.43 3.09
N ARG A 99 -18.09 -7.09 3.84
CA ARG A 99 -18.46 -7.87 5.02
C ARG A 99 -19.01 -7.01 6.15
N LEU A 100 -18.47 -5.82 6.34
CA LEU A 100 -18.86 -4.91 7.41
C LEU A 100 -19.95 -3.90 7.00
N GLY A 101 -20.39 -3.95 5.74
CA GLY A 101 -21.51 -3.14 5.26
C GLY A 101 -21.16 -1.71 4.90
N TYR A 102 -19.93 -1.42 4.53
CA TYR A 102 -19.52 -0.11 4.04
C TYR A 102 -19.64 -0.06 2.51
N PRO A 103 -20.56 0.72 1.93
CA PRO A 103 -20.75 0.78 0.47
C PRO A 103 -19.75 1.73 -0.18
N GLN A 104 -18.48 1.55 0.09
CA GLN A 104 -17.43 2.44 -0.38
C GLN A 104 -16.97 2.06 -1.79
N GLU A 105 -16.87 3.05 -2.67
CA GLU A 105 -16.23 2.89 -3.97
C GLU A 105 -14.88 3.59 -3.96
N PHE A 106 -13.89 2.98 -4.61
CA PHE A 106 -12.53 3.50 -4.62
C PHE A 106 -12.04 3.73 -6.03
N THR A 107 -11.36 4.86 -6.25
CA THR A 107 -10.49 5.06 -7.40
C THR A 107 -9.07 4.76 -6.94
N TYR A 108 -8.38 3.90 -7.67
CA TYR A 108 -7.02 3.53 -7.27
C TYR A 108 -6.06 3.46 -8.46
N VAL A 109 -4.78 3.66 -8.15
CA VAL A 109 -3.67 3.64 -9.10
C VAL A 109 -2.66 2.59 -8.63
N ASP A 110 -2.12 1.83 -9.57
CA ASP A 110 -1.12 0.81 -9.31
C ASP A 110 0.25 1.27 -9.81
N THR A 111 1.19 1.46 -8.88
CA THR A 111 2.55 1.86 -9.23
C THR A 111 3.33 0.77 -9.97
N VAL A 112 2.95 -0.51 -9.84
CA VAL A 112 3.53 -1.58 -10.69
C VAL A 112 3.17 -1.34 -12.15
N GLY A 113 1.92 -1.00 -12.44
CA GLY A 113 1.46 -0.70 -13.80
C GLY A 113 2.22 0.47 -14.42
N ILE A 114 2.39 1.55 -13.67
CA ILE A 114 3.17 2.71 -14.12
C ILE A 114 4.64 2.32 -14.34
N SER A 115 5.21 1.55 -13.43
CA SER A 115 6.59 1.06 -13.51
C SER A 115 6.85 0.27 -14.79
N ARG A 116 5.91 -0.57 -15.20
CA ARG A 116 6.05 -1.35 -16.44
C ARG A 116 6.10 -0.48 -17.69
N VAL A 117 5.51 0.69 -17.65
CA VAL A 117 5.53 1.66 -18.75
C VAL A 117 6.80 2.52 -18.71
N LEU A 118 7.11 3.11 -17.56
CA LEU A 118 8.22 4.05 -17.42
C LEU A 118 9.59 3.37 -17.29
N LEU A 119 9.63 2.17 -16.73
CA LEU A 119 10.85 1.39 -16.52
C LEU A 119 10.79 0.09 -17.31
N LYS A 120 10.34 0.16 -18.54
CA LYS A 120 10.02 -1.01 -19.38
C LYS A 120 11.21 -1.92 -19.67
N ASN A 121 12.45 -1.42 -19.52
CA ASN A 121 13.66 -2.18 -19.82
C ASN A 121 14.13 -3.06 -18.66
N GLN A 122 13.54 -2.93 -17.47
CA GLN A 122 13.89 -3.82 -16.36
C GLN A 122 12.88 -4.96 -16.22
N SER A 123 13.37 -6.13 -15.79
CA SER A 123 12.56 -7.34 -15.70
C SER A 123 11.73 -7.43 -14.43
N LYS A 124 12.23 -6.87 -13.33
CA LYS A 124 11.57 -6.93 -12.02
C LYS A 124 10.97 -5.58 -11.66
N HIS A 125 9.72 -5.59 -11.20
CA HIS A 125 8.98 -4.41 -10.79
C HIS A 125 8.49 -4.54 -9.34
N THR A 126 9.16 -5.34 -8.52
CA THR A 126 8.95 -5.41 -7.08
C THR A 126 9.29 -4.06 -6.44
N LEU A 127 8.76 -3.80 -5.24
CA LEU A 127 8.96 -2.52 -4.58
C LEU A 127 10.46 -2.18 -4.43
N ASP A 128 11.24 -3.15 -3.95
CA ASP A 128 12.70 -2.98 -3.77
C ASP A 128 13.43 -2.73 -5.11
N ALA A 129 13.05 -3.44 -6.17
CA ALA A 129 13.66 -3.27 -7.48
C ALA A 129 13.39 -1.88 -8.06
N VAL A 130 12.15 -1.40 -7.96
CA VAL A 130 11.76 -0.06 -8.45
C VAL A 130 12.42 1.03 -7.60
N ALA A 131 12.42 0.88 -6.28
CA ALA A 131 13.06 1.83 -5.38
C ALA A 131 14.56 1.97 -5.70
N LYS A 132 15.24 0.85 -5.89
CA LYS A 132 16.67 0.82 -6.26
C LYS A 132 16.94 1.57 -7.55
N THR A 133 16.14 1.31 -8.59
CA THR A 133 16.30 1.98 -9.90
C THR A 133 16.13 3.50 -9.77
N LEU A 134 15.18 3.94 -8.95
CA LEU A 134 14.88 5.36 -8.77
C LEU A 134 15.74 6.04 -7.69
N GLY A 135 16.62 5.30 -7.03
CA GLY A 135 17.47 5.85 -5.96
C GLY A 135 16.70 6.20 -4.70
N ILE A 136 15.60 5.50 -4.43
CA ILE A 136 14.75 5.71 -3.26
C ILE A 136 15.11 4.68 -2.18
N SER A 137 15.29 5.16 -0.95
CA SER A 137 15.60 4.32 0.20
C SER A 137 14.37 3.49 0.61
N LEU A 138 14.59 2.21 0.89
CA LEU A 138 13.57 1.31 1.44
C LEU A 138 14.10 0.75 2.76
N GLU A 139 13.75 1.43 3.85
CA GLU A 139 14.09 1.01 5.20
C GLU A 139 12.94 0.21 5.81
N ASN A 140 13.25 -0.73 6.71
CA ASN A 140 12.26 -1.56 7.39
C ASN A 140 11.26 -2.22 6.42
N HIS A 141 11.78 -2.77 5.32
CA HIS A 141 10.94 -3.47 4.34
C HIS A 141 10.05 -4.52 5.05
N HIS A 142 8.80 -4.64 4.58
CA HIS A 142 7.70 -5.44 5.16
C HIS A 142 7.04 -4.83 6.41
N ARG A 143 7.36 -3.60 6.80
CA ARG A 143 6.50 -2.79 7.67
C ARG A 143 5.62 -1.94 6.79
N ALA A 144 4.31 -2.06 6.97
CA ALA A 144 3.34 -1.49 6.02
C ALA A 144 3.51 0.02 5.80
N VAL A 145 3.72 0.80 6.87
CA VAL A 145 3.89 2.26 6.73
C VAL A 145 5.18 2.63 6.01
N ASP A 146 6.26 1.87 6.20
CA ASP A 146 7.54 2.12 5.52
C ASP A 146 7.46 1.77 4.04
N ASP A 147 6.78 0.68 3.70
CA ASP A 147 6.51 0.30 2.31
C ASP A 147 5.58 1.32 1.64
N ALA A 148 4.57 1.81 2.35
CA ALA A 148 3.70 2.87 1.85
C ALA A 148 4.47 4.18 1.60
N GLU A 149 5.36 4.57 2.48
CA GLU A 149 6.21 5.76 2.30
C GLU A 149 7.12 5.61 1.10
N CYS A 150 7.77 4.46 0.94
CA CYS A 150 8.60 4.17 -0.23
C CYS A 150 7.78 4.26 -1.52
N THR A 151 6.59 3.65 -1.54
CA THR A 151 5.67 3.72 -2.68
C THR A 151 5.25 5.16 -2.97
N ALA A 152 5.04 5.97 -1.93
CA ALA A 152 4.72 7.40 -2.10
C ALA A 152 5.83 8.15 -2.82
N HIS A 153 7.08 7.94 -2.43
CA HIS A 153 8.23 8.57 -3.10
C HIS A 153 8.37 8.08 -4.55
N ILE A 154 8.11 6.81 -4.80
CA ILE A 154 8.08 6.25 -6.17
C ILE A 154 6.99 6.93 -7.00
N PHE A 155 5.79 7.05 -6.45
CA PHE A 155 4.65 7.66 -7.12
C PHE A 155 4.91 9.12 -7.48
N VAL A 156 5.44 9.91 -6.55
CA VAL A 156 5.81 11.31 -6.79
C VAL A 156 6.84 11.40 -7.91
N LYS A 157 7.84 10.53 -7.91
CA LYS A 157 8.87 10.51 -8.98
C LYS A 157 8.27 10.14 -10.33
N PHE A 158 7.37 9.17 -10.36
CA PHE A 158 6.66 8.79 -11.59
C PHE A 158 5.83 9.94 -12.17
N ILE A 159 5.14 10.69 -11.32
CA ILE A 159 4.36 11.85 -11.76
C ILE A 159 5.29 12.91 -12.40
N LYS A 160 6.43 13.17 -11.80
CA LYS A 160 7.43 14.10 -12.38
C LYS A 160 7.95 13.62 -13.72
N MET A 161 8.23 12.32 -13.87
CA MET A 161 8.68 11.73 -15.13
C MET A 161 7.61 11.86 -16.21
N LEU A 162 6.34 11.65 -15.87
CA LEU A 162 5.22 11.81 -16.80
C LEU A 162 5.03 13.27 -17.21
N GLU A 163 5.17 14.22 -16.31
CA GLU A 163 5.10 15.65 -16.58
C GLU A 163 6.24 16.08 -17.54
N GLU A 164 7.45 15.59 -17.32
CA GLU A 164 8.60 15.86 -18.20
C GLU A 164 8.36 15.31 -19.60
N GLN A 165 7.77 14.14 -19.76
CA GLN A 165 7.41 13.56 -21.06
C GLN A 165 6.38 14.40 -21.77
N ASP A 166 5.34 14.90 -21.08
CA ASP A 166 4.33 15.78 -21.65
C ASP A 166 4.96 17.09 -22.15
N LEU A 167 5.84 17.69 -21.35
CA LEU A 167 6.57 18.90 -21.76
C LEU A 167 7.46 18.65 -22.99
N SER A 168 8.09 17.49 -23.05
CA SER A 168 8.90 17.09 -24.22
C SER A 168 8.04 17.00 -25.48
N LEU A 169 6.82 16.47 -25.39
CA LEU A 169 5.90 16.39 -26.52
C LEU A 169 5.42 17.77 -27.00
N ILE A 170 5.25 18.73 -26.09
CA ILE A 170 4.84 20.10 -26.42
C ILE A 170 5.93 20.84 -27.19
N HIS A 171 7.20 20.54 -26.94
CA HIS A 171 8.35 21.22 -27.54
C HIS A 171 8.86 20.58 -28.85
N ILE A 172 8.24 19.49 -29.26
CA ILE A 172 8.49 18.89 -30.57
C ILE A 172 7.67 19.62 -31.65
#